data_f4864deb4d39d9d8faf3277743eb1301
#
_entry.id   f4864deb4d39d9d8faf3277743eb1301
#
_cell.length_a   1.000
_cell.length_b   1.000
_cell.length_c   1.000
_cell.angle_alpha   90.00
_cell.angle_beta   90.00
_cell.angle_gamma   90.00
#
_symmetry.space_group_name_H-M   'P 1'
#
loop_
_entity.id
_entity.type
_entity.pdbx_description
1 polymer ?
#
loop_
_entity_poly.entity_id
_entity_poly.type
_entity_poly.pdbx_seq_one_letter_code
_entity_poly.pdbx_strand_id
1 'polypeptide(L)'
;METTDLDDLLRDFNITVNNDSTQNQQQETVEENSPVESFFSEEDILDIISENETSEEEEEVQPSEESSEQDTVAGETETDTSTEESQQSKKPDTIPCNSPTLLINETTTRFSGAEWFNEIQKARVIVAGIGGIGSNFCFQLARMVPSSIVLYDSDIVNAVNMAGQLFCTDDIEKNKVDAISSMIRKYTTMRNIMAVSSMFDQTTEPGDIMICGFDNMRARAVFFNSWMGHLKGKTEEEKRKCLYMDGRLSMTDLQILCIRGDDTYNINRYQKEFLFSDLQADATVCSMKQTTYLACMIGSLMVNLFTNFIANSLNPVIPYDMPFFTEYDAQNMIFKTEN
;
A
#
# COMPACT_ATOMS: atom_id res chain seq x y z
N MET A 1 -38.14 45.12 -0.85
CA MET A 1 -37.18 44.02 -0.89
C MET A 1 -35.89 44.66 -1.32
N GLU A 2 -35.06 45.03 -0.34
CA GLU A 2 -33.77 45.68 -0.57
C GLU A 2 -32.73 44.62 -0.95
N THR A 3 -32.06 44.83 -2.08
CA THR A 3 -30.99 44.00 -2.55
C THR A 3 -29.73 44.39 -1.74
N THR A 4 -29.35 43.55 -0.82
CA THR A 4 -28.09 43.70 -0.08
C THR A 4 -26.96 43.49 -1.07
N ASP A 5 -26.07 44.49 -1.17
CA ASP A 5 -24.95 44.50 -2.10
C ASP A 5 -23.88 43.48 -1.68
N LEU A 6 -23.36 42.72 -2.65
CA LEU A 6 -22.34 41.67 -2.44
C LEU A 6 -21.05 42.21 -1.79
N ASP A 7 -20.73 43.51 -2.03
CA ASP A 7 -19.61 44.20 -1.46
C ASP A 7 -19.69 44.43 0.05
N ASP A 8 -20.92 44.53 0.62
CA ASP A 8 -21.09 44.63 2.06
C ASP A 8 -20.91 43.30 2.78
N LEU A 9 -21.24 42.20 2.14
CA LEU A 9 -21.03 40.85 2.67
C LEU A 9 -19.52 40.47 2.72
N LEU A 10 -18.71 40.98 1.82
CA LEU A 10 -17.27 40.68 1.75
C LEU A 10 -16.45 41.46 2.78
N ARG A 11 -16.96 42.60 3.29
CA ARG A 11 -16.29 43.37 4.35
C ARG A 11 -16.29 42.70 5.71
N ASP A 12 -17.30 41.95 6.02
CA ASP A 12 -17.40 41.25 7.31
C ASP A 12 -16.46 40.04 7.45
N PHE A 13 -15.91 39.56 6.33
CA PHE A 13 -14.97 38.41 6.31
C PHE A 13 -13.52 38.76 6.10
N ASN A 14 -13.15 40.04 6.04
CA ASN A 14 -11.76 40.54 5.91
C ASN A 14 -10.99 39.97 4.69
N ILE A 15 -11.70 39.70 3.57
CA ILE A 15 -11.12 39.20 2.32
C ILE A 15 -10.83 40.38 1.41
N THR A 16 -9.54 40.71 1.23
CA THR A 16 -9.08 41.73 0.29
C THR A 16 -8.82 41.07 -1.06
N VAL A 17 -9.63 41.38 -2.07
CA VAL A 17 -9.39 40.99 -3.46
C VAL A 17 -8.47 42.04 -4.11
N ASN A 18 -7.19 41.69 -4.32
CA ASN A 18 -6.27 42.52 -5.11
C ASN A 18 -6.46 42.22 -6.60
N ASN A 19 -7.12 43.12 -7.30
CA ASN A 19 -7.11 43.22 -8.75
C ASN A 19 -5.97 44.15 -9.17
N ASP A 20 -4.83 43.59 -9.58
CA ASP A 20 -3.81 44.35 -10.31
C ASP A 20 -3.43 43.56 -11.58
N SER A 21 -4.03 43.95 -12.67
CA SER A 21 -3.68 43.60 -14.03
C SER A 21 -2.75 44.63 -14.61
N THR A 22 -1.45 44.39 -14.58
CA THR A 22 -0.51 45.14 -15.40
C THR A 22 0.51 44.18 -16.02
N GLN A 23 0.49 44.19 -17.35
CA GLN A 23 1.38 43.46 -18.25
C GLN A 23 2.85 43.77 -17.95
N ASN A 24 3.67 42.71 -17.86
CA ASN A 24 5.08 42.82 -18.25
C ASN A 24 5.50 41.50 -18.94
N GLN A 25 5.69 41.63 -20.25
CA GLN A 25 6.36 40.63 -21.07
C GLN A 25 7.86 40.70 -20.73
N GLN A 26 8.38 39.63 -20.15
CA GLN A 26 9.81 39.31 -20.26
C GLN A 26 9.94 37.88 -20.75
N GLN A 27 10.59 37.76 -21.93
CA GLN A 27 11.02 36.51 -22.52
C GLN A 27 12.02 35.82 -21.56
N GLU A 28 11.65 34.72 -20.96
CA GLU A 28 12.62 33.76 -20.43
C GLU A 28 12.85 32.67 -21.43
N THR A 29 14.11 32.56 -21.82
CA THR A 29 14.66 31.52 -22.70
C THR A 29 14.52 30.17 -22.02
N VAL A 30 13.91 29.22 -22.76
CA VAL A 30 13.82 27.82 -22.42
C VAL A 30 15.23 27.24 -22.41
N GLU A 31 15.76 26.91 -21.24
CA GLU A 31 16.93 26.04 -21.10
C GLU A 31 16.51 24.59 -21.30
N GLU A 32 17.19 23.95 -22.26
CA GLU A 32 17.03 22.56 -22.64
C GLU A 32 17.30 21.62 -21.46
N ASN A 33 16.48 20.57 -21.38
CA ASN A 33 16.54 19.41 -20.52
C ASN A 33 17.96 18.90 -20.29
N SER A 34 18.48 19.07 -19.09
CA SER A 34 19.55 18.23 -18.58
C SER A 34 18.95 16.87 -18.14
N PRO A 35 19.64 15.76 -18.40
CA PRO A 35 19.17 14.45 -17.98
C PRO A 35 19.07 14.39 -16.44
N VAL A 36 17.98 13.83 -15.93
CA VAL A 36 17.78 13.56 -14.51
C VAL A 36 18.85 12.54 -14.08
N GLU A 37 19.94 13.02 -13.50
CA GLU A 37 20.92 12.16 -12.85
C GLU A 37 20.26 11.54 -11.61
N SER A 38 20.37 10.22 -11.45
CA SER A 38 19.90 9.52 -10.26
C SER A 38 20.67 10.07 -9.05
N PHE A 39 19.96 10.49 -8.02
CA PHE A 39 20.54 11.13 -6.83
C PHE A 39 21.39 10.16 -5.98
N PHE A 40 21.29 8.88 -6.26
CA PHE A 40 22.18 7.85 -5.73
C PHE A 40 22.94 7.26 -6.90
N SER A 41 24.28 7.33 -6.84
CA SER A 41 25.15 6.60 -7.76
C SER A 41 25.02 5.09 -7.50
N GLU A 42 25.42 4.27 -8.47
CA GLU A 42 25.51 2.81 -8.24
C GLU A 42 26.45 2.47 -7.06
N GLU A 43 27.44 3.34 -6.79
CA GLU A 43 28.34 3.23 -5.65
C GLU A 43 27.64 3.54 -4.32
N ASP A 44 26.76 4.55 -4.24
CA ASP A 44 25.99 4.85 -3.03
C ASP A 44 25.03 3.71 -2.66
N ILE A 45 24.51 3.01 -3.65
CA ILE A 45 23.66 1.84 -3.44
C ILE A 45 24.48 0.63 -2.96
N LEU A 46 25.71 0.46 -3.48
CA LEU A 46 26.60 -0.62 -3.07
C LEU A 46 27.15 -0.41 -1.66
N ASP A 47 27.46 0.83 -1.26
CA ASP A 47 27.90 1.15 0.11
C ASP A 47 26.78 0.85 1.13
N ILE A 48 25.51 1.18 0.81
CA ILE A 48 24.36 0.84 1.65
C ILE A 48 24.17 -0.68 1.78
N ILE A 49 24.55 -1.45 0.76
CA ILE A 49 24.48 -2.93 0.77
C ILE A 49 25.60 -3.53 1.62
N SER A 50 26.83 -2.99 1.53
CA SER A 50 28.01 -3.53 2.22
C SER A 50 27.99 -3.31 3.74
N GLU A 51 27.37 -2.23 4.23
CA GLU A 51 27.29 -1.94 5.67
C GLU A 51 26.30 -2.87 6.43
N ASN A 52 25.40 -3.57 5.73
CA ASN A 52 24.42 -4.46 6.35
C ASN A 52 24.81 -5.95 6.39
N GLU A 53 25.87 -6.36 5.69
CA GLU A 53 26.37 -7.76 5.82
C GLU A 53 27.17 -8.00 7.10
N THR A 54 27.52 -6.95 7.87
CA THR A 54 28.35 -7.05 9.08
C THR A 54 27.56 -7.01 10.39
N SER A 55 26.24 -6.95 10.39
CA SER A 55 25.40 -6.83 11.61
C SER A 55 24.57 -8.07 11.97
N GLU A 56 24.73 -9.19 11.28
CA GLU A 56 24.12 -10.48 11.65
C GLU A 56 25.15 -11.44 12.25
N GLU A 57 25.75 -11.09 13.39
CA GLU A 57 26.47 -12.05 14.24
C GLU A 57 25.91 -12.00 15.68
N GLU A 58 25.24 -13.12 16.03
CA GLU A 58 25.18 -13.81 17.32
C GLU A 58 24.57 -13.09 18.54
N GLU A 59 23.27 -13.30 18.77
CA GLU A 59 22.77 -13.47 20.13
C GLU A 59 22.57 -14.97 20.43
N GLU A 60 23.59 -15.59 21.05
CA GLU A 60 23.49 -16.89 21.68
C GLU A 60 22.55 -16.83 22.89
N VAL A 61 21.38 -17.45 22.79
CA VAL A 61 20.49 -17.69 23.93
C VAL A 61 20.97 -18.95 24.65
N GLN A 62 21.52 -18.80 25.84
CA GLN A 62 21.82 -19.91 26.77
C GLN A 62 20.52 -20.49 27.34
N PRO A 63 20.37 -21.83 27.41
CA PRO A 63 19.25 -22.49 28.04
C PRO A 63 19.41 -22.50 29.56
N SER A 64 18.40 -21.98 30.28
CA SER A 64 18.29 -22.12 31.72
C SER A 64 17.77 -23.51 32.06
N GLU A 65 18.56 -24.24 32.85
CA GLU A 65 18.16 -25.51 33.49
C GLU A 65 17.07 -25.24 34.56
N GLU A 66 15.95 -25.94 34.44
CA GLU A 66 15.05 -26.14 35.61
C GLU A 66 14.90 -27.62 35.91
N SER A 67 15.09 -27.88 37.17
CA SER A 67 15.22 -29.14 37.85
C SER A 67 13.91 -29.97 37.86
N SER A 68 14.15 -31.27 37.74
CA SER A 68 13.20 -32.36 37.98
C SER A 68 12.78 -32.45 39.43
N GLU A 69 11.48 -32.58 39.69
CA GLU A 69 11.00 -33.34 40.85
C GLU A 69 10.03 -34.45 40.41
N GLN A 70 10.41 -35.64 40.77
CA GLN A 70 9.65 -36.91 40.62
C GLN A 70 8.66 -37.00 41.79
N ASP A 71 7.42 -37.32 41.51
CA ASP A 71 6.59 -38.04 42.47
C ASP A 71 5.87 -39.21 41.80
N THR A 72 6.22 -40.38 42.30
CA THR A 72 5.67 -41.69 42.02
C THR A 72 4.47 -41.97 42.90
N VAL A 73 3.33 -42.39 42.32
CA VAL A 73 2.40 -43.28 43.02
C VAL A 73 1.80 -44.31 42.02
N ALA A 74 1.82 -45.57 42.46
CA ALA A 74 1.49 -46.77 41.74
C ALA A 74 0.00 -47.16 41.85
N GLY A 75 -0.41 -48.06 40.92
CA GLY A 75 -1.49 -49.02 41.03
C GLY A 75 -2.76 -48.63 40.22
N GLU A 76 -3.37 -49.37 39.44
CA GLU A 76 -3.60 -50.83 39.32
C GLU A 76 -4.12 -51.17 37.94
N THR A 77 -3.90 -52.37 37.52
CA THR A 77 -4.32 -53.07 36.29
C THR A 77 -5.81 -53.33 36.23
N GLU A 78 -6.44 -53.13 35.05
CA GLU A 78 -7.45 -54.05 34.53
C GLU A 78 -7.41 -54.10 33.01
N THR A 79 -7.34 -55.32 32.54
CA THR A 79 -7.40 -55.79 31.14
C THR A 79 -8.83 -55.79 30.65
N ASP A 80 -9.13 -55.28 29.48
CA ASP A 80 -10.04 -55.98 28.59
C ASP A 80 -9.87 -55.65 27.11
N THR A 81 -10.04 -56.65 26.33
CA THR A 81 -9.93 -57.03 24.96
C THR A 81 -10.46 -56.05 23.87
N SER A 82 -9.60 -55.91 22.86
CA SER A 82 -9.88 -55.98 21.40
C SER A 82 -11.05 -55.18 20.78
N THR A 83 -10.73 -54.24 19.92
CA THR A 83 -11.17 -54.29 18.48
C THR A 83 -10.27 -53.32 17.66
N GLU A 84 -9.59 -53.91 16.67
CA GLU A 84 -8.89 -53.15 15.64
C GLU A 84 -9.91 -52.42 14.76
N GLU A 85 -10.04 -51.10 14.90
CA GLU A 85 -10.63 -50.27 13.86
C GLU A 85 -9.50 -49.44 13.19
N SER A 86 -9.33 -49.80 11.91
CA SER A 86 -8.45 -49.10 10.99
C SER A 86 -8.75 -47.59 10.95
N GLN A 87 -7.82 -46.78 11.47
CA GLN A 87 -7.85 -45.34 11.25
C GLN A 87 -7.50 -45.03 9.80
N GLN A 88 -8.53 -44.90 8.97
CA GLN A 88 -8.46 -44.19 7.70
C GLN A 88 -8.21 -42.73 8.02
N SER A 89 -7.05 -42.21 7.59
CA SER A 89 -6.75 -40.79 7.56
C SER A 89 -7.84 -40.07 6.79
N LYS A 90 -8.72 -39.34 7.50
CA LYS A 90 -9.64 -38.38 6.88
C LYS A 90 -8.82 -37.31 6.21
N LYS A 91 -8.80 -37.27 4.88
CA LYS A 91 -8.47 -36.10 4.10
C LYS A 91 -9.35 -34.96 4.60
N PRO A 92 -8.81 -33.72 4.74
CA PRO A 92 -9.64 -32.57 5.09
C PRO A 92 -10.76 -32.49 4.04
N ASP A 93 -11.99 -32.44 4.51
CA ASP A 93 -13.17 -32.25 3.69
C ASP A 93 -13.01 -30.92 2.94
N THR A 94 -12.66 -31.00 1.68
CA THR A 94 -12.83 -29.89 0.74
C THR A 94 -14.32 -29.62 0.68
N ILE A 95 -14.79 -28.61 1.40
CA ILE A 95 -16.14 -28.07 1.28
C ILE A 95 -16.32 -27.77 -0.21
N PRO A 96 -17.20 -28.45 -0.93
CA PRO A 96 -17.46 -28.08 -2.31
C PRO A 96 -18.04 -26.68 -2.29
N CYS A 97 -17.31 -25.73 -2.82
CA CYS A 97 -17.78 -24.38 -3.02
C CYS A 97 -18.84 -24.41 -4.14
N ASN A 98 -20.05 -24.85 -3.82
CA ASN A 98 -21.23 -24.72 -4.64
C ASN A 98 -21.81 -23.30 -4.54
N SER A 99 -20.95 -22.29 -4.39
CA SER A 99 -21.39 -20.91 -4.56
C SER A 99 -21.78 -20.72 -6.03
N PRO A 100 -22.96 -20.19 -6.30
CA PRO A 100 -23.33 -19.84 -7.67
C PRO A 100 -22.22 -18.97 -8.25
N THR A 101 -21.85 -19.19 -9.49
CA THR A 101 -20.87 -18.35 -10.20
C THR A 101 -21.48 -16.97 -10.31
N LEU A 102 -21.20 -16.11 -9.31
CA LEU A 102 -21.61 -14.72 -9.34
C LEU A 102 -20.88 -14.02 -10.48
N LEU A 103 -21.63 -13.41 -11.37
CA LEU A 103 -21.06 -12.58 -12.42
C LEU A 103 -20.51 -11.29 -11.78
N ILE A 104 -19.37 -10.81 -12.31
CA ILE A 104 -18.76 -9.55 -11.85
C ILE A 104 -19.80 -8.43 -11.80
N ASN A 105 -20.62 -8.32 -12.81
CA ASN A 105 -21.67 -7.29 -12.93
C ASN A 105 -22.69 -7.34 -11.78
N GLU A 106 -23.03 -8.52 -11.26
CA GLU A 106 -23.95 -8.64 -10.13
C GLU A 106 -23.33 -8.10 -8.83
N THR A 107 -22.05 -8.41 -8.57
CA THR A 107 -21.37 -7.99 -7.35
C THR A 107 -20.98 -6.52 -7.36
N THR A 108 -20.85 -5.91 -8.53
CA THR A 108 -20.41 -4.52 -8.72
C THR A 108 -21.55 -3.56 -9.10
N THR A 109 -22.81 -4.02 -9.12
CA THR A 109 -24.00 -3.25 -9.57
C THR A 109 -24.12 -1.87 -8.92
N ARG A 110 -23.60 -1.68 -7.70
CA ARG A 110 -23.71 -0.40 -6.97
C ARG A 110 -22.85 0.71 -7.57
N PHE A 111 -21.81 0.37 -8.34
CA PHE A 111 -20.88 1.34 -8.94
C PHE A 111 -20.47 1.01 -10.39
N SER A 112 -20.91 -0.11 -10.95
CA SER A 112 -20.55 -0.51 -12.33
C SER A 112 -21.10 0.42 -13.42
N GLY A 113 -22.01 1.31 -13.08
CA GLY A 113 -22.50 2.37 -13.98
C GLY A 113 -21.56 3.59 -14.08
N ALA A 114 -20.52 3.68 -13.27
CA ALA A 114 -19.53 4.74 -13.36
C ALA A 114 -18.60 4.54 -14.56
N GLU A 115 -18.30 5.62 -15.28
CA GLU A 115 -17.47 5.58 -16.49
C GLU A 115 -16.08 5.00 -16.23
N TRP A 116 -15.49 5.28 -15.08
CA TRP A 116 -14.16 4.80 -14.69
C TRP A 116 -14.11 3.28 -14.39
N PHE A 117 -15.26 2.63 -14.15
CA PHE A 117 -15.27 1.23 -13.73
C PHE A 117 -14.65 0.30 -14.79
N ASN A 118 -15.01 0.47 -16.06
CA ASN A 118 -14.46 -0.33 -17.14
C ASN A 118 -12.94 -0.14 -17.32
N GLU A 119 -12.41 1.02 -17.00
CA GLU A 119 -10.97 1.29 -17.06
C GLU A 119 -10.24 0.65 -15.87
N ILE A 120 -10.82 0.66 -14.67
CA ILE A 120 -10.28 -0.09 -13.54
C ILE A 120 -10.14 -1.57 -13.87
N GLN A 121 -11.11 -2.16 -14.56
CA GLN A 121 -11.05 -3.57 -14.96
C GLN A 121 -9.90 -3.89 -15.95
N LYS A 122 -9.27 -2.88 -16.56
CA LYS A 122 -8.08 -3.05 -17.42
C LYS A 122 -6.77 -2.88 -16.64
N ALA A 123 -6.82 -2.29 -15.46
CA ALA A 123 -5.64 -1.94 -14.71
C ALA A 123 -4.91 -3.19 -14.14
N ARG A 124 -3.60 -3.25 -14.31
CA ARG A 124 -2.68 -4.15 -13.60
C ARG A 124 -2.02 -3.35 -12.49
N VAL A 125 -2.16 -3.81 -11.25
CA VAL A 125 -1.66 -3.09 -10.08
C VAL A 125 -0.63 -3.95 -9.35
N ILE A 126 0.55 -3.41 -9.10
CA ILE A 126 1.59 -4.03 -8.28
C ILE A 126 1.53 -3.40 -6.89
N VAL A 127 1.44 -4.22 -5.86
CA VAL A 127 1.42 -3.79 -4.46
C VAL A 127 2.56 -4.48 -3.73
N ALA A 128 3.42 -3.69 -3.09
CA ALA A 128 4.53 -4.21 -2.32
C ALA A 128 4.47 -3.70 -0.88
N GLY A 129 4.69 -4.64 0.08
CA GLY A 129 4.42 -4.42 1.50
C GLY A 129 2.95 -4.71 1.84
N ILE A 130 2.64 -5.95 2.25
CA ILE A 130 1.28 -6.42 2.56
C ILE A 130 1.03 -6.38 4.09
N GLY A 131 1.46 -5.28 4.71
CA GLY A 131 1.19 -4.94 6.10
C GLY A 131 -0.18 -4.26 6.29
N GLY A 132 -0.28 -3.32 7.22
CA GLY A 132 -1.51 -2.58 7.50
C GLY A 132 -2.07 -1.86 6.28
N ILE A 133 -1.21 -1.19 5.53
CA ILE A 133 -1.59 -0.43 4.33
C ILE A 133 -1.97 -1.37 3.19
N GLY A 134 -1.02 -2.23 2.77
CA GLY A 134 -1.20 -3.06 1.58
C GLY A 134 -2.33 -4.07 1.71
N SER A 135 -2.53 -4.70 2.86
CA SER A 135 -3.63 -5.66 3.07
C SER A 135 -5.01 -4.99 2.92
N ASN A 136 -5.19 -3.81 3.53
CA ASN A 136 -6.44 -3.05 3.44
C ASN A 136 -6.68 -2.50 2.03
N PHE A 137 -5.64 -1.94 1.39
CA PHE A 137 -5.71 -1.45 0.00
C PHE A 137 -6.11 -2.58 -0.96
N CYS A 138 -5.40 -3.71 -0.93
CA CYS A 138 -5.65 -4.84 -1.83
C CYS A 138 -7.06 -5.41 -1.69
N PHE A 139 -7.55 -5.57 -0.46
CA PHE A 139 -8.89 -6.08 -0.22
C PHE A 139 -9.98 -5.18 -0.77
N GLN A 140 -9.84 -3.87 -0.62
CA GLN A 140 -10.81 -2.91 -1.12
C GLN A 140 -10.74 -2.78 -2.65
N LEU A 141 -9.54 -2.68 -3.22
CA LEU A 141 -9.33 -2.64 -4.66
C LEU A 141 -9.88 -3.89 -5.35
N ALA A 142 -9.69 -5.07 -4.75
CA ALA A 142 -10.16 -6.33 -5.32
C ALA A 142 -11.69 -6.40 -5.49
N ARG A 143 -12.45 -5.59 -4.73
CA ARG A 143 -13.91 -5.46 -4.91
C ARG A 143 -14.30 -4.72 -6.17
N MET A 144 -13.37 -3.95 -6.75
CA MET A 144 -13.53 -3.24 -8.03
C MET A 144 -13.06 -4.09 -9.21
N VAL A 145 -12.48 -5.25 -8.96
CA VAL A 145 -12.09 -6.29 -9.91
C VAL A 145 -11.17 -5.74 -11.01
N PRO A 146 -9.96 -5.21 -10.70
CA PRO A 146 -8.99 -4.83 -11.71
C PRO A 146 -8.54 -6.04 -12.54
N SER A 147 -7.87 -5.81 -13.67
CA SER A 147 -7.36 -6.88 -14.55
C SER A 147 -6.48 -7.88 -13.79
N SER A 148 -5.56 -7.36 -12.97
CA SER A 148 -4.72 -8.19 -12.11
C SER A 148 -4.16 -7.40 -10.93
N ILE A 149 -3.90 -8.13 -9.83
CA ILE A 149 -3.17 -7.63 -8.67
C ILE A 149 -1.95 -8.51 -8.46
N VAL A 150 -0.77 -7.92 -8.40
CA VAL A 150 0.49 -8.61 -8.10
C VAL A 150 0.95 -8.15 -6.72
N LEU A 151 1.19 -9.10 -5.82
CA LEU A 151 1.51 -8.86 -4.41
C LEU A 151 2.94 -9.29 -4.12
N TYR A 152 3.73 -8.41 -3.49
CA TYR A 152 5.08 -8.71 -3.01
C TYR A 152 5.17 -8.46 -1.50
N ASP A 153 5.53 -9.48 -0.75
CA ASP A 153 5.88 -9.43 0.67
C ASP A 153 6.57 -10.73 1.05
N SER A 154 7.67 -10.67 1.77
CA SER A 154 8.42 -11.85 2.23
C SER A 154 8.00 -12.37 3.59
N ASP A 155 7.20 -11.58 4.33
CA ASP A 155 6.85 -11.87 5.71
C ASP A 155 5.78 -12.96 5.85
N ILE A 156 5.78 -13.57 7.02
CA ILE A 156 4.69 -14.41 7.51
C ILE A 156 3.76 -13.61 8.44
N VAL A 157 2.53 -14.07 8.58
CA VAL A 157 1.56 -13.50 9.51
C VAL A 157 1.88 -13.94 10.94
N ASN A 158 2.08 -12.98 11.82
CA ASN A 158 2.30 -13.18 13.26
C ASN A 158 1.12 -12.64 14.08
N ALA A 159 0.97 -13.11 15.31
CA ALA A 159 -0.10 -12.67 16.21
C ALA A 159 -0.15 -11.14 16.40
N VAL A 160 1.01 -10.46 16.42
CA VAL A 160 1.10 -9.00 16.53
C VAL A 160 0.53 -8.25 15.33
N ASN A 161 0.37 -8.93 14.19
CA ASN A 161 -0.18 -8.33 12.98
C ASN A 161 -1.72 -8.20 13.03
N MET A 162 -2.39 -8.94 13.92
CA MET A 162 -3.86 -9.03 13.96
C MET A 162 -4.57 -7.72 14.27
N ALA A 163 -3.91 -6.82 15.02
CA ALA A 163 -4.54 -5.57 15.45
C ALA A 163 -4.65 -4.52 14.32
N GLY A 164 -3.71 -4.49 13.38
CA GLY A 164 -3.61 -3.41 12.38
C GLY A 164 -3.55 -3.89 10.94
N GLN A 165 -3.45 -5.19 10.69
CA GLN A 165 -3.38 -5.79 9.36
C GLN A 165 -4.62 -6.65 9.11
N LEU A 166 -5.01 -6.82 7.87
CA LEU A 166 -6.24 -7.52 7.50
C LEU A 166 -6.00 -9.04 7.37
N PHE A 167 -5.74 -9.69 8.49
CA PHE A 167 -5.56 -11.14 8.60
C PHE A 167 -6.49 -11.72 9.68
N CYS A 168 -6.72 -13.02 9.64
CA CYS A 168 -7.46 -13.76 10.67
C CYS A 168 -6.54 -14.72 11.45
N THR A 169 -7.02 -15.23 12.58
CA THR A 169 -6.25 -16.15 13.43
C THR A 169 -5.76 -17.39 12.68
N ASP A 170 -6.54 -17.87 11.70
CA ASP A 170 -6.18 -19.01 10.88
C ASP A 170 -5.07 -18.70 9.86
N ASP A 171 -4.66 -17.44 9.74
CA ASP A 171 -3.60 -17.00 8.83
C ASP A 171 -2.22 -16.96 9.50
N ILE A 172 -2.15 -17.11 10.81
CA ILE A 172 -0.88 -17.15 11.55
C ILE A 172 0.02 -18.24 10.94
N GLU A 173 1.31 -17.91 10.76
CA GLU A 173 2.36 -18.72 10.12
C GLU A 173 2.23 -18.88 8.59
N LYS A 174 1.22 -18.31 7.93
CA LYS A 174 1.16 -18.26 6.46
C LYS A 174 1.90 -17.03 5.93
N ASN A 175 2.38 -17.12 4.69
CA ASN A 175 2.88 -15.92 4.00
C ASN A 175 1.77 -14.88 3.89
N LYS A 176 2.09 -13.61 4.17
CA LYS A 176 1.12 -12.50 4.11
C LYS A 176 0.42 -12.42 2.75
N VAL A 177 1.18 -12.59 1.64
CA VAL A 177 0.62 -12.57 0.28
C VAL A 177 -0.37 -13.69 0.02
N ASP A 178 -0.16 -14.88 0.58
CA ASP A 178 -1.07 -16.02 0.42
C ASP A 178 -2.33 -15.83 1.26
N ALA A 179 -2.17 -15.35 2.49
CA ALA A 179 -3.28 -15.06 3.40
C ALA A 179 -4.25 -14.03 2.79
N ILE A 180 -3.74 -12.88 2.34
CA ILE A 180 -4.58 -11.85 1.72
C ILE A 180 -5.20 -12.32 0.40
N SER A 181 -4.46 -13.08 -0.42
CA SER A 181 -4.99 -13.67 -1.66
C SER A 181 -6.16 -14.60 -1.40
N SER A 182 -6.05 -15.43 -0.37
CA SER A 182 -7.10 -16.36 0.05
C SER A 182 -8.33 -15.61 0.54
N MET A 183 -8.13 -14.56 1.35
CA MET A 183 -9.21 -13.69 1.82
C MET A 183 -9.91 -12.99 0.65
N ILE A 184 -9.17 -12.39 -0.27
CA ILE A 184 -9.73 -11.73 -1.44
C ILE A 184 -10.58 -12.71 -2.26
N ARG A 185 -10.07 -13.92 -2.55
CA ARG A 185 -10.83 -14.95 -3.29
C ARG A 185 -12.09 -15.40 -2.57
N LYS A 186 -12.09 -15.37 -1.24
CA LYS A 186 -13.25 -15.76 -0.41
C LYS A 186 -14.34 -14.69 -0.41
N TYR A 187 -13.96 -13.41 -0.37
CA TYR A 187 -14.90 -12.31 -0.14
C TYR A 187 -15.18 -11.45 -1.38
N THR A 188 -14.53 -11.73 -2.50
CA THR A 188 -14.71 -10.96 -3.75
C THR A 188 -14.79 -11.89 -4.95
N THR A 189 -15.13 -11.33 -6.11
CA THR A 189 -15.07 -12.06 -7.40
C THR A 189 -13.70 -11.97 -8.08
N MET A 190 -12.74 -11.27 -7.49
CA MET A 190 -11.38 -11.17 -8.02
C MET A 190 -10.67 -12.52 -8.01
N ARG A 191 -10.07 -12.92 -9.14
CA ARG A 191 -9.38 -14.22 -9.28
C ARG A 191 -7.95 -14.10 -9.77
N ASN A 192 -7.64 -13.09 -10.57
CA ASN A 192 -6.30 -12.87 -11.13
C ASN A 192 -5.40 -12.13 -10.14
N ILE A 193 -4.93 -12.89 -9.14
CA ILE A 193 -4.03 -12.41 -8.09
C ILE A 193 -2.77 -13.27 -8.14
N MET A 194 -1.63 -12.64 -8.30
CA MET A 194 -0.31 -13.25 -8.21
C MET A 194 0.27 -12.90 -6.84
N ALA A 195 0.45 -13.90 -6.00
CA ALA A 195 1.10 -13.80 -4.69
C ALA A 195 2.57 -14.21 -4.85
N VAL A 196 3.48 -13.31 -4.52
CA VAL A 196 4.92 -13.53 -4.59
C VAL A 196 5.49 -13.34 -3.18
N SER A 197 5.81 -14.46 -2.51
CA SER A 197 6.36 -14.47 -1.14
C SER A 197 7.86 -14.18 -1.14
N SER A 198 8.23 -13.03 -1.69
CA SER A 198 9.59 -12.50 -1.70
C SER A 198 9.57 -10.98 -1.63
N MET A 199 10.71 -10.39 -1.26
CA MET A 199 10.88 -8.95 -1.36
C MET A 199 10.82 -8.51 -2.82
N PHE A 200 10.30 -7.29 -3.05
CA PHE A 200 10.47 -6.63 -4.33
C PHE A 200 11.91 -6.08 -4.40
N ASP A 201 12.66 -6.49 -5.38
CA ASP A 201 14.06 -6.10 -5.56
C ASP A 201 14.31 -5.43 -6.92
N GLN A 202 15.58 -5.09 -7.19
CA GLN A 202 15.99 -4.41 -8.42
C GLN A 202 15.83 -5.28 -9.68
N THR A 203 15.72 -6.59 -9.55
CA THR A 203 15.54 -7.53 -10.65
C THR A 203 14.08 -7.79 -10.99
N THR A 204 13.19 -7.32 -10.10
CA THR A 204 11.74 -7.50 -10.23
C THR A 204 11.18 -6.56 -11.29
N GLU A 205 10.35 -7.11 -12.19
CA GLU A 205 9.73 -6.34 -13.27
C GLU A 205 8.72 -5.32 -12.71
N PRO A 206 8.91 -4.01 -12.95
CA PRO A 206 7.98 -2.97 -12.54
C PRO A 206 6.72 -2.93 -13.40
N GLY A 207 5.80 -2.02 -13.07
CA GLY A 207 4.56 -1.80 -13.82
C GLY A 207 4.15 -0.34 -13.85
N ASP A 208 3.12 -0.05 -14.64
CA ASP A 208 2.58 1.31 -14.75
C ASP A 208 2.02 1.82 -13.41
N ILE A 209 1.36 0.95 -12.64
CA ILE A 209 0.72 1.29 -11.39
C ILE A 209 1.39 0.53 -10.25
N MET A 210 2.09 1.25 -9.39
CA MET A 210 2.86 0.69 -8.28
C MET A 210 2.47 1.34 -6.95
N ILE A 211 2.07 0.50 -5.99
CA ILE A 211 1.55 0.88 -4.68
C ILE A 211 2.50 0.41 -3.59
N CYS A 212 3.06 1.34 -2.86
CA CYS A 212 4.05 1.13 -1.81
C CYS A 212 3.37 1.11 -0.43
N GLY A 213 3.49 -0.01 0.28
CA GLY A 213 3.01 -0.20 1.65
C GLY A 213 4.12 -0.65 2.62
N PHE A 214 5.40 -0.44 2.27
CA PHE A 214 6.54 -0.81 3.10
C PHE A 214 6.62 0.02 4.39
N ASP A 215 7.30 -0.50 5.39
CA ASP A 215 7.57 0.18 6.67
C ASP A 215 9.02 0.69 6.81
N ASN A 216 9.88 0.45 5.81
CA ASN A 216 11.27 0.90 5.80
C ASN A 216 11.61 1.71 4.53
N MET A 217 12.55 2.64 4.66
CA MET A 217 12.90 3.57 3.59
C MET A 217 13.71 2.92 2.46
N ARG A 218 14.54 1.93 2.79
CA ARG A 218 15.32 1.20 1.78
C ARG A 218 14.42 0.51 0.76
N ALA A 219 13.42 -0.25 1.22
CA ALA A 219 12.48 -0.92 0.32
C ALA A 219 11.66 0.09 -0.50
N ARG A 220 11.27 1.24 0.10
CA ARG A 220 10.61 2.34 -0.61
C ARG A 220 11.47 2.89 -1.74
N ALA A 221 12.75 3.13 -1.48
CA ALA A 221 13.68 3.66 -2.47
C ALA A 221 13.89 2.66 -3.63
N VAL A 222 14.08 1.37 -3.36
CA VAL A 222 14.20 0.33 -4.39
C VAL A 222 12.94 0.29 -5.25
N PHE A 223 11.76 0.30 -4.65
CA PHE A 223 10.48 0.23 -5.34
C PHE A 223 10.23 1.46 -6.22
N PHE A 224 10.50 2.66 -5.69
CA PHE A 224 10.38 3.90 -6.44
C PHE A 224 11.37 3.99 -7.60
N ASN A 225 12.65 3.64 -7.37
CA ASN A 225 13.68 3.66 -8.40
C ASN A 225 13.36 2.67 -9.53
N SER A 226 12.78 1.52 -9.22
CA SER A 226 12.31 0.56 -10.21
C SER A 226 11.19 1.15 -11.08
N TRP A 227 10.22 1.85 -10.45
CA TRP A 227 9.17 2.56 -11.18
C TRP A 227 9.75 3.70 -12.04
N MET A 228 10.71 4.47 -11.53
CA MET A 228 11.41 5.49 -12.31
C MET A 228 12.15 4.90 -13.52
N GLY A 229 12.78 3.74 -13.34
CA GLY A 229 13.37 2.97 -14.44
C GLY A 229 12.36 2.61 -15.51
N HIS A 230 11.15 2.21 -15.10
CA HIS A 230 10.05 1.87 -15.99
C HIS A 230 9.51 3.07 -16.78
N LEU A 231 9.62 4.29 -16.26
CA LEU A 231 9.24 5.52 -16.99
C LEU A 231 10.25 5.90 -18.08
N LYS A 232 11.51 5.41 -17.99
CA LYS A 232 12.53 5.72 -19.00
C LYS A 232 12.11 5.17 -20.37
N GLY A 233 12.14 6.03 -21.38
CA GLY A 233 11.76 5.67 -22.75
C GLY A 233 10.26 5.70 -23.06
N LYS A 234 9.40 5.96 -22.08
CA LYS A 234 7.96 6.19 -22.30
C LYS A 234 7.71 7.59 -22.82
N THR A 235 6.73 7.73 -23.72
CA THR A 235 6.20 9.02 -24.13
C THR A 235 5.44 9.69 -22.99
N GLU A 236 5.22 11.00 -23.05
CA GLU A 236 4.44 11.73 -22.05
C GLU A 236 3.00 11.21 -21.92
N GLU A 237 2.41 10.72 -23.02
CA GLU A 237 1.08 10.10 -22.98
C GLU A 237 1.08 8.76 -22.22
N GLU A 238 2.13 7.96 -22.37
CA GLU A 238 2.29 6.71 -21.63
C GLU A 238 2.60 6.98 -20.16
N LYS A 239 3.43 7.98 -19.85
CA LYS A 239 3.74 8.39 -18.46
C LYS A 239 2.48 8.87 -17.72
N ARG A 240 1.54 9.54 -18.40
CA ARG A 240 0.24 9.92 -17.80
C ARG A 240 -0.58 8.74 -17.32
N LYS A 241 -0.32 7.54 -17.81
CA LYS A 241 -0.98 6.29 -17.39
C LYS A 241 -0.22 5.57 -16.28
N CYS A 242 0.91 6.12 -15.85
CA CYS A 242 1.72 5.58 -14.76
C CYS A 242 1.41 6.29 -13.45
N LEU A 243 1.25 5.51 -12.39
CA LEU A 243 0.95 5.98 -11.04
C LEU A 243 1.86 5.31 -10.02
N TYR A 244 2.45 6.10 -9.15
CA TYR A 244 3.11 5.65 -7.93
C TYR A 244 2.37 6.21 -6.72
N MET A 245 2.04 5.36 -5.76
CA MET A 245 1.52 5.80 -4.47
C MET A 245 2.33 5.21 -3.32
N ASP A 246 2.69 6.05 -2.36
CA ASP A 246 3.37 5.65 -1.13
C ASP A 246 2.50 5.96 0.07
N GLY A 247 2.07 4.93 0.78
CA GLY A 247 1.34 5.05 2.04
C GLY A 247 2.28 4.98 3.23
N ARG A 248 2.05 5.84 4.23
CA ARG A 248 2.78 5.88 5.49
C ARG A 248 1.80 5.93 6.65
N LEU A 249 2.13 5.25 7.72
CA LEU A 249 1.22 5.06 8.82
C LEU A 249 1.96 5.12 10.16
N SER A 250 1.41 5.87 11.09
CA SER A 250 1.76 5.85 12.50
C SER A 250 0.53 5.51 13.35
N MET A 251 0.65 5.57 14.67
CA MET A 251 -0.49 5.39 15.56
C MET A 251 -1.50 6.53 15.46
N THR A 252 -1.03 7.76 15.15
CA THR A 252 -1.83 8.99 15.20
C THR A 252 -2.06 9.62 13.83
N ASP A 253 -1.28 9.22 12.82
CA ASP A 253 -1.24 9.91 11.54
C ASP A 253 -1.20 8.92 10.38
N LEU A 254 -1.75 9.32 9.26
CA LEU A 254 -1.48 8.69 7.97
C LEU A 254 -1.03 9.73 6.95
N GLN A 255 -0.17 9.31 6.04
CA GLN A 255 0.30 10.12 4.92
C GLN A 255 0.23 9.31 3.64
N ILE A 256 -0.17 9.96 2.56
CA ILE A 256 -0.20 9.37 1.22
C ILE A 256 0.49 10.33 0.27
N LEU A 257 1.49 9.81 -0.45
CA LEU A 257 2.11 10.50 -1.57
C LEU A 257 1.61 9.85 -2.86
N CYS A 258 1.09 10.68 -3.76
CA CYS A 258 0.45 10.22 -4.99
C CYS A 258 1.09 10.94 -6.17
N ILE A 259 1.78 10.19 -7.06
CA ILE A 259 2.64 10.76 -8.09
C ILE A 259 2.27 10.17 -9.44
N ARG A 260 1.98 11.04 -10.39
CA ARG A 260 1.75 10.66 -11.79
C ARG A 260 3.06 10.64 -12.57
N GLY A 261 3.23 9.73 -13.50
CA GLY A 261 4.50 9.53 -14.22
C GLY A 261 4.95 10.69 -15.10
N ASP A 262 4.05 11.61 -15.48
CA ASP A 262 4.36 12.84 -16.21
C ASP A 262 4.62 14.05 -15.30
N ASP A 263 4.49 13.89 -13.98
CA ASP A 263 4.66 14.96 -13.00
C ASP A 263 6.12 15.04 -12.50
N THR A 264 6.98 15.61 -13.33
CA THR A 264 8.41 15.74 -13.03
C THR A 264 8.66 16.55 -11.75
N TYR A 265 7.82 17.55 -11.45
CA TYR A 265 7.98 18.37 -10.25
C TYR A 265 7.81 17.54 -8.97
N ASN A 266 6.70 16.80 -8.86
CA ASN A 266 6.43 15.99 -7.69
C ASN A 266 7.28 14.70 -7.63
N ILE A 267 7.74 14.17 -8.76
CA ILE A 267 8.77 13.13 -8.81
C ILE A 267 10.05 13.60 -8.10
N ASN A 268 10.57 14.79 -8.48
CA ASN A 268 11.78 15.34 -7.88
C ASN A 268 11.58 15.71 -6.40
N ARG A 269 10.39 16.22 -6.06
CA ARG A 269 10.04 16.55 -4.68
C ARG A 269 10.04 15.30 -3.80
N TYR A 270 9.42 14.22 -4.29
CA TYR A 270 9.40 12.94 -3.57
C TYR A 270 10.81 12.42 -3.29
N GLN A 271 11.70 12.43 -4.29
CA GLN A 271 13.08 11.97 -4.13
C GLN A 271 13.87 12.79 -3.10
N LYS A 272 13.65 14.11 -3.06
CA LYS A 272 14.44 15.01 -2.20
C LYS A 272 13.90 15.13 -0.78
N GLU A 273 12.59 15.11 -0.61
CA GLU A 273 11.93 15.44 0.66
C GLU A 273 11.41 14.19 1.39
N PHE A 274 11.07 13.13 0.65
CA PHE A 274 10.36 11.97 1.20
C PHE A 274 11.12 10.65 1.13
N LEU A 275 12.23 10.59 0.38
CA LEU A 275 13.18 9.47 0.45
C LEU A 275 14.42 9.91 1.23
N PHE A 276 14.52 9.46 2.46
CA PHE A 276 15.64 9.70 3.37
C PHE A 276 16.15 8.36 3.90
N SER A 277 17.30 8.35 4.57
CA SER A 277 17.84 7.09 5.14
C SER A 277 17.03 6.64 6.36
N ASP A 278 16.99 5.33 6.62
CA ASP A 278 16.33 4.80 7.82
C ASP A 278 16.94 5.35 9.12
N LEU A 279 18.20 5.79 9.09
CA LEU A 279 18.88 6.46 10.21
C LEU A 279 18.32 7.87 10.51
N GLN A 280 17.67 8.51 9.53
CA GLN A 280 17.05 9.83 9.68
C GLN A 280 15.56 9.71 10.05
N ALA A 281 15.00 8.51 9.98
CA ALA A 281 13.66 8.24 10.44
C ALA A 281 13.62 8.28 11.98
N ASP A 282 12.62 8.96 12.54
CA ASP A 282 12.38 8.92 13.98
C ASP A 282 12.10 7.49 14.42
N ALA A 283 12.80 7.04 15.48
CA ALA A 283 12.61 5.72 16.04
C ALA A 283 11.20 5.60 16.65
N THR A 284 10.28 5.02 15.91
CA THR A 284 8.92 4.77 16.39
C THR A 284 8.89 3.47 17.18
N VAL A 285 8.41 3.52 18.41
CA VAL A 285 8.22 2.33 19.25
C VAL A 285 7.30 1.33 18.52
N CYS A 286 7.69 0.05 18.48
CA CYS A 286 6.94 -0.99 17.75
C CYS A 286 5.45 -1.07 18.12
N SER A 287 5.08 -0.75 19.36
CA SER A 287 3.68 -0.69 19.83
C SER A 287 2.90 0.54 19.35
N MET A 288 3.56 1.50 18.66
CA MET A 288 2.97 2.75 18.19
C MET A 288 2.98 2.89 16.66
N LYS A 289 3.20 1.80 15.93
CA LYS A 289 3.33 1.85 14.46
C LYS A 289 2.03 2.09 13.72
N GLN A 290 0.89 1.61 14.23
CA GLN A 290 -0.39 1.70 13.52
C GLN A 290 -1.57 1.39 14.43
N THR A 291 -2.76 1.89 14.01
CA THR A 291 -4.06 1.50 14.59
C THR A 291 -4.94 0.87 13.51
N THR A 292 -5.90 0.05 13.92
CA THR A 292 -6.85 -0.64 13.01
C THR A 292 -7.59 0.35 12.12
N TYR A 293 -8.11 1.43 12.70
CA TYR A 293 -8.93 2.39 11.95
C TYR A 293 -8.10 3.20 10.95
N LEU A 294 -6.85 3.61 11.28
CA LEU A 294 -5.99 4.30 10.35
C LEU A 294 -5.51 3.38 9.21
N ALA A 295 -5.24 2.11 9.51
CA ALA A 295 -4.91 1.13 8.47
C ALA A 295 -6.08 0.92 7.48
N CYS A 296 -7.31 0.86 7.96
CA CYS A 296 -8.50 0.81 7.10
C CYS A 296 -8.68 2.11 6.31
N MET A 297 -8.50 3.27 6.96
CA MET A 297 -8.71 4.59 6.35
C MET A 297 -7.70 4.84 5.23
N ILE A 298 -6.40 4.60 5.47
CA ILE A 298 -5.38 4.82 4.43
C ILE A 298 -5.61 3.93 3.21
N GLY A 299 -5.97 2.65 3.41
CA GLY A 299 -6.33 1.75 2.32
C GLY A 299 -7.51 2.28 1.49
N SER A 300 -8.54 2.82 2.15
CA SER A 300 -9.71 3.43 1.50
C SER A 300 -9.36 4.69 0.72
N LEU A 301 -8.57 5.59 1.30
CA LEU A 301 -8.13 6.83 0.65
C LEU A 301 -7.25 6.55 -0.56
N MET A 302 -6.34 5.58 -0.47
CA MET A 302 -5.51 5.18 -1.60
C MET A 302 -6.34 4.58 -2.74
N VAL A 303 -7.38 3.77 -2.45
CA VAL A 303 -8.31 3.29 -3.47
C VAL A 303 -9.11 4.43 -4.08
N ASN A 304 -9.50 5.44 -3.30
CA ASN A 304 -10.15 6.64 -3.83
C ASN A 304 -9.22 7.41 -4.78
N LEU A 305 -7.97 7.68 -4.39
CA LEU A 305 -6.98 8.36 -5.24
C LEU A 305 -6.69 7.57 -6.53
N PHE A 306 -6.56 6.25 -6.42
CA PHE A 306 -6.45 5.37 -7.59
C PHE A 306 -7.67 5.50 -8.53
N THR A 307 -8.88 5.55 -7.98
CA THR A 307 -10.11 5.73 -8.75
C THR A 307 -10.14 7.09 -9.45
N ASN A 308 -9.73 8.15 -8.76
CA ASN A 308 -9.61 9.50 -9.32
C ASN A 308 -8.57 9.54 -10.45
N PHE A 309 -7.43 8.87 -10.27
CA PHE A 309 -6.43 8.72 -11.33
C PHE A 309 -7.00 8.09 -12.60
N ILE A 310 -7.72 6.99 -12.45
CA ILE A 310 -8.35 6.30 -13.59
C ILE A 310 -9.45 7.18 -14.23
N ALA A 311 -10.28 7.84 -13.42
CA ALA A 311 -11.33 8.73 -13.90
C ALA A 311 -10.77 9.93 -14.68
N ASN A 312 -9.67 10.51 -14.21
CA ASN A 312 -8.99 11.63 -14.88
C ASN A 312 -8.37 11.24 -16.23
N SER A 313 -8.05 9.98 -16.44
CA SER A 313 -7.61 9.50 -17.75
C SER A 313 -8.71 9.51 -18.82
N LEU A 314 -9.97 9.46 -18.39
CA LEU A 314 -11.15 9.46 -19.27
C LEU A 314 -11.68 10.87 -19.57
N ASN A 315 -11.72 11.72 -18.53
CA ASN A 315 -12.28 13.06 -18.65
C ASN A 315 -11.37 14.11 -17.99
N PRO A 316 -10.35 14.59 -18.71
CA PRO A 316 -9.42 15.58 -18.17
C PRO A 316 -9.99 17.00 -18.06
N VAL A 317 -11.21 17.26 -18.54
CA VAL A 317 -11.81 18.62 -18.57
C VAL A 317 -12.25 19.08 -17.19
N ILE A 318 -12.77 18.16 -16.37
CA ILE A 318 -13.12 18.42 -14.97
C ILE A 318 -12.46 17.31 -14.14
N PRO A 319 -11.16 17.49 -13.81
CA PRO A 319 -10.43 16.46 -13.10
C PRO A 319 -10.91 16.33 -11.65
N TYR A 320 -10.92 15.10 -11.16
CA TYR A 320 -11.02 14.82 -9.72
C TYR A 320 -9.71 15.16 -9.04
N ASP A 321 -9.79 15.61 -7.79
CA ASP A 321 -8.60 15.97 -7.03
C ASP A 321 -7.67 14.76 -6.80
N MET A 322 -6.38 15.00 -7.04
CA MET A 322 -5.29 14.07 -6.84
C MET A 322 -4.11 14.82 -6.21
N PRO A 323 -4.21 15.21 -4.95
CA PRO A 323 -3.12 15.91 -4.28
C PRO A 323 -1.86 15.04 -4.27
N PHE A 324 -0.70 15.68 -4.43
CA PHE A 324 0.59 15.02 -4.29
C PHE A 324 0.77 14.46 -2.88
N PHE A 325 0.42 15.24 -1.87
CA PHE A 325 0.52 14.87 -0.47
C PHE A 325 -0.84 14.98 0.22
N THR A 326 -1.21 13.95 0.94
CA THR A 326 -2.40 13.92 1.80
C THR A 326 -1.98 13.46 3.19
N GLU A 327 -2.35 14.22 4.22
CA GLU A 327 -2.11 13.88 5.62
C GLU A 327 -3.44 13.91 6.39
N TYR A 328 -3.61 12.98 7.30
CA TYR A 328 -4.69 13.00 8.28
C TYR A 328 -4.13 12.79 9.68
N ASP A 329 -4.31 13.78 10.52
CA ASP A 329 -4.03 13.75 11.96
C ASP A 329 -5.29 13.24 12.70
N ALA A 330 -5.21 12.03 13.23
CA ALA A 330 -6.34 11.40 13.89
C ALA A 330 -6.65 11.98 15.28
N GLN A 331 -5.68 12.60 15.95
CA GLN A 331 -5.90 13.21 17.27
C GLN A 331 -6.74 14.47 17.16
N ASN A 332 -6.49 15.26 16.11
CA ASN A 332 -7.16 16.53 15.86
C ASN A 332 -8.26 16.44 14.79
N MET A 333 -8.38 15.29 14.12
CA MET A 333 -9.30 15.04 13.01
C MET A 333 -9.10 16.05 11.85
N ILE A 334 -7.84 16.36 11.53
CA ILE A 334 -7.49 17.36 10.52
C ILE A 334 -6.98 16.66 9.26
N PHE A 335 -7.60 16.96 8.12
CA PHE A 335 -7.06 16.64 6.80
C PHE A 335 -6.26 17.81 6.25
N LYS A 336 -5.09 17.51 5.69
CA LYS A 336 -4.29 18.43 4.90
C LYS A 336 -3.97 17.82 3.55
N THR A 337 -4.00 18.62 2.51
CA THR A 337 -3.61 18.20 1.16
C THR A 337 -2.72 19.27 0.52
N GLU A 338 -1.73 18.81 -0.29
CA GLU A 338 -0.85 19.67 -1.07
C GLU A 338 -0.77 19.12 -2.51
N ASN A 339 -0.78 20.01 -3.49
CA ASN A 339 -0.61 19.70 -4.91
C ASN A 339 0.82 19.87 -5.37
#